data_87e2004d2d7c63c05fe15828a6bd9d1c
#
_entry.id   87e2004d2d7c63c05fe15828a6bd9d1c
#
_cell.length_a   1.000
_cell.length_b   1.000
_cell.length_c   1.000
_cell.angle_alpha   90.00
_cell.angle_beta   90.00
_cell.angle_gamma   90.00
#
_symmetry.space_group_name_H-M   'P 1'
#
loop_
_entity.id
_entity.type
_entity.pdbx_description
1 polymer ?
#
loop_
_entity_poly.entity_id
_entity_poly.type
_entity_poly.pdbx_seq_one_letter_code
_entity_poly.pdbx_strand_id
1 'polypeptide(L)'
;MERIMTGVSAHESSSHSGAAAATVADVMHTPLTTVGQHDHAAAALYLMKHAGTTALLVVDARTGQPAGIITQADVARAIADGKDVNDVWVDAVMTTRPALITTTSIHHAAEMMTIRRFRHLPVAGDAGLLGVVDIIDVCQALISNQQDMLPGSSTPTTRQN
;
A
#
# COMPACT_ATOMS: atom_id res chain seq x y z
N MET A 1 -19.25 54.12 42.47
CA MET A 1 -17.83 54.33 42.30
C MET A 1 -17.24 53.06 41.84
N GLU A 2 -17.09 53.07 40.59
CA GLU A 2 -15.91 52.90 39.71
C GLU A 2 -15.42 51.43 39.70
N ARG A 3 -15.71 50.78 38.55
CA ARG A 3 -14.94 50.65 37.32
C ARG A 3 -13.57 50.04 37.51
N ILE A 4 -13.29 48.93 36.95
CA ILE A 4 -12.32 48.85 35.83
C ILE A 4 -12.59 47.57 35.02
N MET A 5 -12.84 47.75 33.76
CA MET A 5 -12.69 46.77 32.68
C MET A 5 -11.23 46.38 32.51
N THR A 6 -10.95 45.12 32.30
CA THR A 6 -9.80 44.76 31.50
C THR A 6 -10.20 43.59 30.62
N GLY A 7 -10.31 43.87 29.34
CA GLY A 7 -10.48 42.88 28.30
C GLY A 7 -9.23 42.03 28.20
N VAL A 8 -9.42 40.76 28.22
CA VAL A 8 -8.40 39.79 27.79
C VAL A 8 -8.81 39.31 26.40
N SER A 9 -8.04 39.80 25.44
CA SER A 9 -8.06 39.39 24.06
C SER A 9 -7.94 37.88 23.98
N ALA A 10 -8.95 37.24 23.44
CA ALA A 10 -8.88 35.87 23.04
C ALA A 10 -7.88 35.76 21.89
N HIS A 11 -6.73 35.19 22.18
CA HIS A 11 -5.86 34.68 21.14
C HIS A 11 -6.59 33.50 20.49
N GLU A 12 -7.12 33.76 19.30
CA GLU A 12 -7.49 32.71 18.37
C GLU A 12 -6.23 31.95 17.99
N SER A 13 -6.05 30.81 18.63
CA SER A 13 -5.12 29.79 18.19
C SER A 13 -5.62 29.27 16.84
N SER A 14 -5.06 29.80 15.77
CA SER A 14 -5.15 29.19 14.45
C SER A 14 -4.71 27.73 14.58
N SER A 15 -5.69 26.85 14.66
CA SER A 15 -5.48 25.44 14.43
C SER A 15 -4.99 25.29 12.99
N HIS A 16 -3.68 25.13 12.84
CA HIS A 16 -3.11 24.56 11.63
C HIS A 16 -3.73 23.17 11.50
N SER A 17 -4.69 23.05 10.60
CA SER A 17 -5.14 21.77 10.09
C SER A 17 -3.93 21.18 9.36
N GLY A 18 -3.08 20.48 10.10
CA GLY A 18 -2.03 19.67 9.51
C GLY A 18 -2.72 18.63 8.61
N ALA A 19 -2.43 18.70 7.31
CA ALA A 19 -2.85 17.64 6.40
C ALA A 19 -2.44 16.32 7.03
N ALA A 20 -3.39 15.43 7.27
CA ALA A 20 -3.11 14.12 7.85
C ALA A 20 -2.09 13.43 6.93
N ALA A 21 -1.00 12.95 7.51
CA ALA A 21 0.03 12.26 6.74
C ALA A 21 -0.61 11.07 6.01
N ALA A 22 -0.37 10.95 4.70
CA ALA A 22 -0.92 9.87 3.91
C ALA A 22 -0.51 8.50 4.49
N THR A 23 -1.46 7.59 4.53
CA THR A 23 -1.30 6.24 5.05
C THR A 23 -1.35 5.20 3.92
N VAL A 24 -0.95 3.98 4.20
CA VAL A 24 -1.06 2.89 3.21
C VAL A 24 -2.50 2.60 2.83
N ALA A 25 -3.48 2.92 3.68
CA ALA A 25 -4.90 2.78 3.36
C ALA A 25 -5.34 3.69 2.20
N ASP A 26 -4.67 4.83 2.01
CA ASP A 26 -5.01 5.80 0.96
C ASP A 26 -4.55 5.34 -0.44
N VAL A 27 -3.60 4.40 -0.51
CA VAL A 27 -2.96 3.95 -1.75
C VAL A 27 -3.05 2.44 -1.97
N MET A 28 -3.53 1.68 -1.00
CA MET A 28 -3.68 0.23 -1.17
C MET A 28 -4.77 -0.09 -2.18
N HIS A 29 -4.59 -1.21 -2.89
CA HIS A 29 -5.59 -1.78 -3.76
C HIS A 29 -6.23 -3.00 -3.10
N THR A 30 -7.55 -3.05 -3.11
CA THR A 30 -8.25 -4.30 -2.81
C THR A 30 -8.02 -5.23 -4.00
N PRO A 31 -7.40 -6.39 -3.83
CA PRO A 31 -7.14 -7.29 -4.94
C PRO A 31 -8.46 -7.78 -5.52
N LEU A 32 -8.72 -7.46 -6.79
CA LEU A 32 -9.91 -7.92 -7.51
C LEU A 32 -9.75 -9.38 -7.95
N THR A 33 -8.51 -9.85 -8.08
CA THR A 33 -8.17 -11.20 -8.52
C THR A 33 -7.38 -11.90 -7.43
N THR A 34 -7.85 -13.05 -7.03
CA THR A 34 -7.20 -13.94 -6.07
C THR A 34 -6.86 -15.27 -6.74
N VAL A 35 -6.03 -16.08 -6.08
CA VAL A 35 -5.71 -17.44 -6.51
C VAL A 35 -5.85 -18.38 -5.30
N GLY A 36 -6.27 -19.61 -5.56
CA GLY A 36 -6.36 -20.63 -4.52
C GLY A 36 -5.00 -21.16 -4.11
N GLN A 37 -4.84 -21.49 -2.84
CA GLN A 37 -3.57 -22.08 -2.35
C GLN A 37 -3.24 -23.44 -3.01
N HIS A 38 -4.26 -24.16 -3.46
CA HIS A 38 -4.12 -25.45 -4.16
C HIS A 38 -4.28 -25.34 -5.68
N ASP A 39 -4.15 -24.13 -6.23
CA ASP A 39 -3.97 -23.94 -7.66
C ASP A 39 -2.50 -24.13 -8.05
N HIS A 40 -2.24 -24.42 -9.32
CA HIS A 40 -0.87 -24.47 -9.82
C HIS A 40 -0.27 -23.07 -10.02
N ALA A 41 1.04 -22.95 -9.87
CA ALA A 41 1.75 -21.68 -10.07
C ALA A 41 1.56 -21.12 -11.48
N ALA A 42 1.33 -21.96 -12.49
CA ALA A 42 0.96 -21.55 -13.84
C ALA A 42 -0.35 -20.76 -13.87
N ALA A 43 -1.36 -21.15 -13.08
CA ALA A 43 -2.62 -20.42 -12.96
C ALA A 43 -2.39 -19.03 -12.33
N ALA A 44 -1.55 -18.93 -11.33
CA ALA A 44 -1.18 -17.65 -10.72
C ALA A 44 -0.53 -16.72 -11.75
N LEU A 45 0.42 -17.20 -12.57
CA LEU A 45 1.04 -16.41 -13.64
C LEU A 45 0.02 -15.95 -14.68
N TYR A 46 -0.88 -16.83 -15.07
CA TYR A 46 -1.95 -16.51 -16.01
C TYR A 46 -2.83 -15.37 -15.46
N LEU A 47 -3.26 -15.48 -14.21
CA LEU A 47 -4.10 -14.47 -13.55
C LEU A 47 -3.35 -13.13 -13.39
N MET A 48 -2.07 -13.16 -12.98
CA MET A 48 -1.24 -11.94 -12.89
C MET A 48 -1.16 -11.21 -14.24
N LYS A 49 -0.91 -11.97 -15.32
CA LYS A 49 -0.83 -11.40 -16.67
C LYS A 49 -2.15 -10.73 -17.09
N HIS A 50 -3.29 -11.38 -16.84
CA HIS A 50 -4.60 -10.88 -17.25
C HIS A 50 -5.10 -9.73 -16.38
N ALA A 51 -4.74 -9.71 -15.10
CA ALA A 51 -5.06 -8.64 -14.18
C ALA A 51 -4.08 -7.45 -14.25
N GLY A 52 -2.97 -7.57 -15.03
CA GLY A 52 -1.95 -6.53 -15.12
C GLY A 52 -1.21 -6.28 -13.81
N THR A 53 -1.11 -7.32 -12.95
CA THR A 53 -0.46 -7.23 -11.64
C THR A 53 0.74 -8.18 -11.57
N THR A 54 1.63 -7.92 -10.62
CA THR A 54 2.81 -8.78 -10.35
C THR A 54 2.67 -9.57 -9.05
N ALA A 55 1.54 -9.44 -8.37
CA ALA A 55 1.23 -10.16 -7.13
C ALA A 55 -0.25 -10.51 -7.05
N LEU A 56 -0.57 -11.63 -6.43
CA LEU A 56 -1.94 -12.04 -6.12
C LEU A 56 -2.07 -12.41 -4.66
N LEU A 57 -3.22 -12.09 -4.10
CA LEU A 57 -3.63 -12.62 -2.82
C LEU A 57 -4.00 -14.10 -2.97
N VAL A 58 -3.43 -14.92 -2.09
CA VAL A 58 -3.76 -16.34 -2.03
C VAL A 58 -4.84 -16.57 -0.98
N VAL A 59 -5.88 -17.27 -1.36
CA VAL A 59 -7.01 -17.61 -0.48
C VAL A 59 -7.11 -19.11 -0.26
N ASP A 60 -7.51 -19.49 0.94
CA ASP A 60 -7.92 -20.85 1.22
C ASP A 60 -9.30 -21.08 0.55
N ALA A 61 -9.35 -21.97 -0.42
CA ALA A 61 -10.54 -22.24 -1.22
C ALA A 61 -11.74 -22.75 -0.38
N ARG A 62 -11.47 -23.35 0.78
CA ARG A 62 -12.51 -23.89 1.66
C ARG A 62 -13.13 -22.83 2.56
N THR A 63 -12.30 -21.90 3.06
CA THR A 63 -12.73 -20.88 4.04
C THR A 63 -12.89 -19.50 3.42
N GLY A 64 -12.31 -19.26 2.24
CA GLY A 64 -12.22 -17.93 1.62
C GLY A 64 -11.26 -16.99 2.34
N GLN A 65 -10.56 -17.47 3.38
CA GLN A 65 -9.67 -16.65 4.18
C GLN A 65 -8.33 -16.44 3.47
N PRO A 66 -7.68 -15.30 3.68
CA PRO A 66 -6.35 -15.03 3.16
C PRO A 66 -5.34 -16.03 3.72
N ALA A 67 -4.60 -16.69 2.84
CA ALA A 67 -3.56 -17.66 3.18
C ALA A 67 -2.15 -17.09 3.02
N GLY A 68 -1.96 -16.15 2.09
CA GLY A 68 -0.67 -15.56 1.79
C GLY A 68 -0.69 -14.65 0.57
N ILE A 69 0.50 -14.41 0.03
CA ILE A 69 0.71 -13.66 -1.22
C ILE A 69 1.68 -14.45 -2.10
N ILE A 70 1.42 -14.48 -3.39
CA ILE A 70 2.32 -15.01 -4.41
C ILE A 70 2.68 -13.92 -5.40
N THR A 71 3.96 -13.83 -5.75
CA THR A 71 4.49 -12.85 -6.70
C THR A 71 5.12 -13.52 -7.91
N GLN A 72 5.32 -12.77 -9.00
CA GLN A 72 6.09 -13.25 -10.15
C GLN A 72 7.52 -13.66 -9.76
N ALA A 73 8.11 -12.97 -8.77
CA ALA A 73 9.44 -13.30 -8.27
C ALA A 73 9.48 -14.66 -7.55
N ASP A 74 8.41 -15.03 -6.84
CA ASP A 74 8.33 -16.34 -6.18
C ASP A 74 8.25 -17.46 -7.21
N VAL A 75 7.45 -17.27 -8.26
CA VAL A 75 7.33 -18.23 -9.36
C VAL A 75 8.64 -18.33 -10.15
N ALA A 76 9.29 -17.19 -10.44
CA ALA A 76 10.58 -17.16 -11.13
C ALA A 76 11.66 -17.92 -10.34
N ARG A 77 11.66 -17.79 -9.01
CA ARG A 77 12.56 -18.54 -8.13
C ARG A 77 12.27 -20.04 -8.19
N ALA A 78 11.00 -20.43 -8.16
CA ALA A 78 10.63 -21.85 -8.28
C ALA A 78 11.10 -22.46 -9.61
N ILE A 79 10.99 -21.73 -10.72
CA ILE A 79 11.52 -22.14 -12.04
C ILE A 79 13.04 -22.27 -11.99
N ALA A 80 13.74 -21.29 -11.40
CA ALA A 80 15.20 -21.34 -11.25
C ALA A 80 15.66 -22.54 -10.40
N ASP A 81 14.84 -22.96 -9.44
CA ASP A 81 15.05 -24.15 -8.61
C ASP A 81 14.65 -25.47 -9.35
N GLY A 82 14.30 -25.40 -10.63
CA GLY A 82 13.96 -26.56 -11.48
C GLY A 82 12.55 -27.11 -11.30
N LYS A 83 11.65 -26.36 -10.66
CA LYS A 83 10.24 -26.76 -10.50
C LYS A 83 9.44 -26.49 -11.78
N ASP A 84 8.54 -27.41 -12.14
CA ASP A 84 7.57 -27.17 -13.20
C ASP A 84 6.38 -26.40 -12.62
N VAL A 85 6.08 -25.26 -13.20
CA VAL A 85 4.96 -24.39 -12.77
C VAL A 85 3.59 -25.02 -12.97
N ASN A 86 3.50 -26.03 -13.84
CA ASN A 86 2.27 -26.78 -14.07
C ASN A 86 2.00 -27.84 -13.00
N ASP A 87 3.05 -28.24 -12.26
CA ASP A 87 2.96 -29.29 -11.25
C ASP A 87 3.09 -28.73 -9.83
N VAL A 88 3.73 -27.56 -9.68
CA VAL A 88 3.93 -26.97 -8.35
C VAL A 88 2.70 -26.16 -7.91
N TRP A 89 2.26 -26.43 -6.67
CA TRP A 89 1.15 -25.74 -6.05
C TRP A 89 1.55 -24.34 -5.57
N VAL A 90 0.58 -23.42 -5.55
CA VAL A 90 0.78 -22.04 -5.06
C VAL A 90 1.25 -22.03 -3.61
N ASP A 91 0.70 -22.87 -2.73
CA ASP A 91 1.10 -22.96 -1.32
C ASP A 91 2.56 -23.39 -1.09
N ALA A 92 3.14 -24.12 -2.05
CA ALA A 92 4.54 -24.55 -1.99
C ALA A 92 5.55 -23.45 -2.36
N VAL A 93 5.08 -22.33 -2.92
CA VAL A 93 5.94 -21.23 -3.39
C VAL A 93 5.52 -19.86 -2.88
N MET A 94 4.29 -19.69 -2.39
CA MET A 94 3.80 -18.45 -1.84
C MET A 94 4.53 -18.05 -0.56
N THR A 95 4.47 -16.77 -0.20
CA THR A 95 4.85 -16.30 1.12
C THR A 95 3.64 -16.41 2.06
N THR A 96 3.74 -17.31 3.02
CA THR A 96 2.78 -17.44 4.13
C THR A 96 3.11 -16.40 5.20
N ARG A 97 2.08 -15.83 5.87
CA ARG A 97 2.26 -14.78 6.89
C ARG A 97 3.16 -13.65 6.39
N PRO A 98 2.79 -12.98 5.32
CA PRO A 98 3.56 -11.86 4.80
C PRO A 98 3.72 -10.78 5.89
N ALA A 99 4.72 -9.90 5.75
CA ALA A 99 4.87 -8.75 6.62
C ALA A 99 3.63 -7.87 6.47
N LEU A 100 2.74 -7.92 7.46
CA LEU A 100 1.49 -7.16 7.48
C LEU A 100 1.77 -5.78 8.07
N ILE A 101 1.32 -4.75 7.37
CA ILE A 101 1.22 -3.40 7.90
C ILE A 101 -0.27 -3.04 8.01
N THR A 102 -0.67 -2.57 9.17
CA THR A 102 -1.96 -1.95 9.37
C THR A 102 -1.93 -0.54 8.77
N THR A 103 -2.90 0.30 9.01
CA THR A 103 -2.97 1.69 8.53
C THR A 103 -1.76 2.52 9.00
N THR A 104 -0.61 2.30 8.36
CA THR A 104 0.70 2.85 8.70
C THR A 104 1.03 4.00 7.74
N SER A 105 1.94 4.88 8.11
CA SER A 105 2.38 5.97 7.23
C SER A 105 3.10 5.45 5.98
N ILE A 106 2.95 6.15 4.88
CA ILE A 106 3.63 5.85 3.60
C ILE A 106 5.16 5.81 3.77
N HIS A 107 5.73 6.69 4.61
CA HIS A 107 7.17 6.68 4.89
C HIS A 107 7.63 5.38 5.53
N HIS A 108 6.89 4.87 6.50
CA HIS A 108 7.22 3.60 7.16
C HIS A 108 7.08 2.41 6.20
N ALA A 109 6.07 2.43 5.34
CA ALA A 109 5.93 1.42 4.28
C ALA A 109 7.14 1.44 3.32
N ALA A 110 7.58 2.63 2.87
CA ALA A 110 8.76 2.80 2.03
C ALA A 110 10.03 2.26 2.70
N GLU A 111 10.21 2.55 3.98
CA GLU A 111 11.33 2.07 4.78
C GLU A 111 11.35 0.53 4.85
N MET A 112 10.22 -0.08 5.18
CA MET A 112 10.08 -1.54 5.22
C MET A 112 10.37 -2.18 3.87
N MET A 113 9.83 -1.63 2.78
CA MET A 113 10.07 -2.13 1.42
C MET A 113 11.54 -2.05 1.04
N THR A 114 12.22 -0.95 1.40
CA THR A 114 13.65 -0.73 1.12
C THR A 114 14.53 -1.70 1.90
N ILE A 115 14.33 -1.79 3.21
CA ILE A 115 15.16 -2.62 4.11
C ILE A 115 14.96 -4.11 3.79
N ARG A 116 13.73 -4.52 3.59
CA ARG A 116 13.37 -5.92 3.34
C ARG A 116 13.38 -6.32 1.87
N ARG A 117 13.58 -5.37 0.95
CA ARG A 117 13.52 -5.56 -0.51
C ARG A 117 12.18 -6.14 -0.97
N PHE A 118 11.12 -5.77 -0.30
CA PHE A 118 9.76 -6.13 -0.71
C PHE A 118 9.23 -5.11 -1.71
N ARG A 119 8.56 -5.58 -2.76
CA ARG A 119 7.86 -4.72 -3.73
C ARG A 119 6.37 -4.62 -3.43
N HIS A 120 5.83 -5.58 -2.69
CA HIS A 120 4.43 -5.65 -2.32
C HIS A 120 4.35 -5.90 -0.82
N LEU A 121 3.49 -5.17 -0.13
CA LEU A 121 3.20 -5.37 1.28
C LEU A 121 1.69 -5.57 1.46
N PRO A 122 1.26 -6.68 2.05
CA PRO A 122 -0.11 -6.85 2.46
C PRO A 122 -0.49 -5.86 3.55
N VAL A 123 -1.70 -5.33 3.46
CA VAL A 123 -2.26 -4.41 4.45
C VAL A 123 -3.38 -5.13 5.18
N ALA A 124 -3.28 -5.19 6.50
CA ALA A 124 -4.28 -5.81 7.37
C ALA A 124 -4.90 -4.78 8.33
N GLY A 125 -6.12 -5.05 8.74
CA GLY A 125 -6.84 -4.37 9.80
C GLY A 125 -7.48 -5.38 10.75
N ASP A 126 -8.36 -4.92 11.61
CA ASP A 126 -8.98 -5.75 12.64
C ASP A 126 -9.79 -6.94 12.09
N ALA A 127 -10.35 -6.79 10.90
CA ALA A 127 -11.12 -7.84 10.21
C ALA A 127 -10.25 -8.80 9.38
N GLY A 128 -8.93 -8.66 9.37
CA GLY A 128 -8.01 -9.45 8.58
C GLY A 128 -7.36 -8.65 7.45
N LEU A 129 -6.99 -9.33 6.37
CA LEU A 129 -6.30 -8.72 5.24
C LEU A 129 -7.26 -7.81 4.44
N LEU A 130 -6.85 -6.55 4.25
CA LEU A 130 -7.65 -5.52 3.58
C LEU A 130 -7.22 -5.33 2.11
N GLY A 131 -5.92 -5.46 1.82
CA GLY A 131 -5.40 -5.19 0.49
C GLY A 131 -3.90 -5.42 0.35
N VAL A 132 -3.36 -4.91 -0.73
CA VAL A 132 -1.92 -4.95 -1.06
C VAL A 132 -1.50 -3.55 -1.51
N VAL A 133 -0.33 -3.11 -1.09
CA VAL A 133 0.30 -1.88 -1.58
C VAL A 133 1.55 -2.24 -2.38
N ASP A 134 1.72 -1.60 -3.54
CA ASP A 134 2.92 -1.75 -4.38
C ASP A 134 3.92 -0.61 -4.11
N ILE A 135 5.20 -0.87 -4.37
CA ILE A 135 6.26 0.13 -4.21
C ILE A 135 6.04 1.36 -5.08
N ILE A 136 5.40 1.20 -6.25
CA ILE A 136 5.10 2.32 -7.15
C ILE A 136 4.09 3.27 -6.53
N ASP A 137 3.04 2.73 -5.90
CA ASP A 137 2.01 3.53 -5.21
C ASP A 137 2.61 4.30 -4.05
N VAL A 138 3.49 3.65 -3.29
CA VAL A 138 4.25 4.29 -2.20
C VAL A 138 5.11 5.44 -2.73
N CYS A 139 5.86 5.22 -3.82
CA CYS A 139 6.69 6.25 -4.44
C CYS A 139 5.85 7.43 -4.94
N GLN A 140 4.72 7.17 -5.60
CA GLN A 140 3.82 8.21 -6.09
C GLN A 140 3.26 9.06 -4.94
N ALA A 141 2.84 8.43 -3.85
CA ALA A 141 2.34 9.14 -2.67
C ALA A 141 3.42 10.01 -2.03
N LEU A 142 4.67 9.53 -1.95
CA LEU A 142 5.79 10.31 -1.41
C LEU A 142 6.08 11.54 -2.27
N ILE A 143 6.05 11.40 -3.60
CA ILE A 143 6.27 12.52 -4.54
C ILE A 143 5.17 13.56 -4.40
N SER A 144 3.91 13.13 -4.33
CA SER A 144 2.76 14.04 -4.18
C SER A 144 2.83 14.82 -2.87
N ASN A 145 3.15 14.15 -1.76
CA ASN A 145 3.31 14.82 -0.46
C ASN A 145 4.42 15.87 -0.44
N GLN A 146 5.49 15.66 -1.22
CA GLN A 146 6.57 16.67 -1.33
C GLN A 146 6.14 17.91 -2.12
N GLN A 147 5.28 17.76 -3.12
CA GLN A 147 4.78 18.89 -3.91
C GLN A 147 3.86 19.80 -3.10
N ASP A 148 3.05 19.23 -2.21
CA ASP A 148 2.17 19.98 -1.33
C ASP A 148 2.94 20.77 -0.23
N MET A 149 4.18 20.37 0.07
CA MET A 149 5.04 21.03 1.05
C MET A 149 5.88 22.20 0.47
N LEU A 150 5.90 22.40 -0.85
CA LEU A 150 6.62 23.52 -1.46
C LEU A 150 5.74 24.78 -1.45
N PRO A 151 6.06 25.83 -0.65
CA PRO A 151 5.32 27.08 -0.68
C PRO A 151 5.58 27.80 -2.01
N GLY A 152 4.55 27.90 -2.82
CA GLY A 152 4.46 28.92 -3.87
C GLY A 152 4.88 28.54 -5.28
N SER A 153 3.93 27.96 -6.03
CA SER A 153 3.86 28.23 -7.48
C SER A 153 2.55 28.99 -7.77
N SER A 154 2.39 30.17 -7.15
CA SER A 154 1.43 31.16 -7.66
C SER A 154 2.01 31.72 -8.96
N THR A 155 1.46 31.27 -10.07
CA THR A 155 1.62 31.88 -11.39
C THR A 155 1.24 33.37 -11.28
N PRO A 156 2.12 34.33 -11.67
CA PRO A 156 1.70 35.73 -11.73
C PRO A 156 0.74 35.89 -12.90
N THR A 157 -0.51 36.21 -12.60
CA THR A 157 -1.46 36.66 -13.58
C THR A 157 -0.96 38.01 -14.15
N THR A 158 -0.36 37.98 -15.32
CA THR A 158 -0.05 39.19 -16.09
C THR A 158 -1.36 39.84 -16.49
N ARG A 159 -1.74 40.90 -15.80
CA ARG A 159 -2.74 41.87 -16.29
C ARG A 159 -2.07 42.61 -17.44
N GLN A 160 -2.52 42.36 -18.66
CA GLN A 160 -2.30 43.29 -19.76
C GLN A 160 -3.38 44.39 -19.71
N ASN A 161 -2.88 45.60 -19.70
CA ASN A 161 -3.64 46.84 -19.84
C ASN A 161 -3.86 47.09 -21.35
#